data_5467c54a894c9a3d17b07b1df064985e
#
_entry.id   5467c54a894c9a3d17b07b1df064985e
#
_cell.length_a   1.000
_cell.length_b   1.000
_cell.length_c   1.000
_cell.angle_alpha   90.00
_cell.angle_beta   90.00
_cell.angle_gamma   90.00
#
_symmetry.space_group_name_H-M   'P 1'
#
loop_
_entity.id
_entity.type
_entity.pdbx_description
1 polymer ?
#
loop_
_entity_poly.entity_id
_entity_poly.type
_entity_poly.pdbx_seq_one_letter_code
_entity_poly.pdbx_strand_id
1 'polypeptide(L)'
;TPDDPSRAVLDGVATMLSEHGVNPVYSSIIHGTTLVANALIERKGVKTALITTRGFRDVLEIGREWRYDLFDLEIQMPQPLVPRHRRFEVTEHVGPNGDILTKMDDDEVIFLAKKLAVSDIKAVAIVYLHSFKNSSHEQRTKEIIRCYAPNLTVCLSSEVSPEIGEYERTSTAVANAYVQPIFKTYVQDLATGLRNLGVEKDLFLMLSDGGTVHEKTAVEYPIRLVQSGPAGGAQAATLYGRLSDETEILCFDMGGTTAKACLIEGGRPSRTTNFEVARVFRFAKGSGLPLQVPVVDMIE
;
A
#
# COMPACT_ATOMS: atom_id res chain seq x y z
N THR A 1 -13.71 -15.66 -4.10
CA THR A 1 -14.98 -15.18 -4.68
C THR A 1 -15.03 -13.66 -4.60
N PRO A 2 -15.67 -12.94 -5.56
CA PRO A 2 -15.72 -11.48 -5.54
C PRO A 2 -16.35 -10.89 -4.27
N ASP A 3 -17.31 -11.60 -3.69
CA ASP A 3 -18.07 -11.12 -2.53
C ASP A 3 -17.38 -11.39 -1.19
N ASP A 4 -16.57 -12.43 -1.11
CA ASP A 4 -15.78 -12.81 0.07
C ASP A 4 -14.44 -13.44 -0.34
N PRO A 5 -13.38 -12.64 -0.46
CA PRO A 5 -12.06 -13.14 -0.84
C PRO A 5 -11.45 -14.10 0.20
N SER A 6 -11.81 -13.98 1.49
CA SER A 6 -11.28 -14.83 2.56
C SER A 6 -11.79 -16.27 2.44
N ARG A 7 -13.04 -16.45 2.00
CA ARG A 7 -13.69 -17.75 1.88
C ARG A 7 -12.95 -18.70 0.93
N ALA A 8 -12.53 -18.21 -0.23
CA ALA A 8 -11.80 -19.05 -1.19
C ALA A 8 -10.47 -19.56 -0.61
N VAL A 9 -9.79 -18.75 0.19
CA VAL A 9 -8.55 -19.16 0.87
C VAL A 9 -8.86 -20.21 1.94
N LEU A 10 -9.89 -19.99 2.76
CA LEU A 10 -10.29 -20.91 3.82
C LEU A 10 -10.75 -22.26 3.28
N ASP A 11 -11.54 -22.27 2.20
CA ASP A 11 -11.98 -23.50 1.52
C ASP A 11 -10.76 -24.27 0.99
N GLY A 12 -9.80 -23.59 0.36
CA GLY A 12 -8.56 -24.23 -0.12
C GLY A 12 -7.71 -24.81 1.02
N VAL A 13 -7.55 -24.08 2.12
CA VAL A 13 -6.82 -24.57 3.31
C VAL A 13 -7.54 -25.78 3.91
N ALA A 14 -8.87 -25.72 4.08
CA ALA A 14 -9.64 -26.84 4.61
C ALA A 14 -9.48 -28.11 3.76
N THR A 15 -9.51 -27.99 2.43
CA THR A 15 -9.25 -29.08 1.50
C THR A 15 -7.86 -29.67 1.69
N MET A 16 -6.82 -28.84 1.74
CA MET A 16 -5.45 -29.30 1.96
C MET A 16 -5.27 -30.02 3.30
N LEU A 17 -5.86 -29.51 4.37
CA LEU A 17 -5.80 -30.13 5.68
C LEU A 17 -6.47 -31.53 5.69
N SER A 18 -7.61 -31.66 5.01
CA SER A 18 -8.37 -32.93 4.96
C SER A 18 -7.75 -33.99 4.04
N GLU A 19 -7.27 -33.57 2.85
CA GLU A 19 -6.79 -34.52 1.81
C GLU A 19 -5.34 -34.93 2.00
N HIS A 20 -4.50 -34.07 2.57
CA HIS A 20 -3.06 -34.34 2.71
C HIS A 20 -2.63 -34.69 4.14
N GLY A 21 -3.56 -34.80 5.09
CA GLY A 21 -3.26 -35.16 6.47
C GLY A 21 -2.33 -34.15 7.18
N VAL A 22 -2.32 -32.89 6.74
CA VAL A 22 -1.49 -31.84 7.32
C VAL A 22 -2.02 -31.53 8.71
N ASN A 23 -1.14 -31.53 9.71
CA ASN A 23 -1.54 -31.15 11.06
C ASN A 23 -1.64 -29.62 11.19
N PRO A 24 -2.85 -29.05 11.42
CA PRO A 24 -3.06 -27.61 11.45
C PRO A 24 -2.28 -26.90 12.59
N VAL A 25 -2.05 -27.59 13.71
CA VAL A 25 -1.36 -27.02 14.89
C VAL A 25 0.09 -26.62 14.57
N TYR A 26 0.75 -27.39 13.68
CA TYR A 26 2.15 -27.13 13.32
C TYR A 26 2.32 -26.39 11.99
N SER A 27 1.24 -26.11 11.30
CA SER A 27 1.28 -25.48 9.98
C SER A 27 1.37 -23.97 10.08
N SER A 28 2.33 -23.38 9.38
CA SER A 28 2.42 -21.93 9.15
C SER A 28 1.77 -21.59 7.83
N ILE A 29 1.05 -20.48 7.79
CA ILE A 29 0.41 -19.96 6.58
C ILE A 29 1.14 -18.72 6.11
N ILE A 30 1.59 -18.74 4.85
CA ILE A 30 2.09 -17.57 4.15
C ILE A 30 1.09 -17.27 3.02
N HIS A 31 0.49 -16.09 3.05
CA HIS A 31 -0.56 -15.73 2.12
C HIS A 31 -0.16 -14.53 1.24
N GLY A 32 -0.29 -14.68 -0.08
CA GLY A 32 -0.21 -13.61 -1.06
C GLY A 32 -1.62 -13.21 -1.52
N THR A 33 -1.84 -11.91 -1.78
CA THR A 33 -3.16 -11.41 -2.17
C THR A 33 -3.06 -10.30 -3.20
N THR A 34 -4.03 -10.21 -4.10
CA THR A 34 -4.19 -9.09 -5.06
C THR A 34 -5.17 -8.03 -4.56
N LEU A 35 -5.69 -8.17 -3.34
CA LEU A 35 -6.73 -7.28 -2.79
C LEU A 35 -6.32 -5.80 -2.85
N VAL A 36 -5.07 -5.49 -2.46
CA VAL A 36 -4.56 -4.11 -2.44
C VAL A 36 -4.49 -3.51 -3.84
N ALA A 37 -3.91 -4.24 -4.80
CA ALA A 37 -3.83 -3.78 -6.18
C ALA A 37 -5.24 -3.59 -6.78
N ASN A 38 -6.12 -4.57 -6.60
CA ASN A 38 -7.49 -4.52 -7.14
C ASN A 38 -8.28 -3.34 -6.54
N ALA A 39 -8.15 -3.09 -5.23
CA ALA A 39 -8.82 -1.95 -4.59
C ALA A 39 -8.35 -0.59 -5.14
N LEU A 40 -7.08 -0.46 -5.53
CA LEU A 40 -6.54 0.75 -6.16
C LEU A 40 -6.99 0.87 -7.62
N ILE A 41 -6.91 -0.21 -8.41
CA ILE A 41 -7.28 -0.22 -9.83
C ILE A 41 -8.77 0.02 -10.00
N GLU A 42 -9.61 -0.67 -9.23
CA GLU A 42 -11.07 -0.59 -9.31
C GLU A 42 -11.66 0.60 -8.51
N ARG A 43 -10.81 1.38 -7.83
CA ARG A 43 -11.23 2.51 -7.00
C ARG A 43 -12.21 2.13 -5.89
N LYS A 44 -12.03 0.95 -5.29
CA LYS A 44 -12.90 0.37 -4.25
C LYS A 44 -12.36 0.51 -2.81
N GLY A 45 -11.52 1.50 -2.53
CA GLY A 45 -11.07 1.80 -1.17
C GLY A 45 -12.06 2.66 -0.40
N VAL A 46 -11.68 3.05 0.81
CA VAL A 46 -12.52 3.87 1.68
C VAL A 46 -12.43 5.36 1.37
N LYS A 47 -13.44 6.13 1.77
CA LYS A 47 -13.38 7.59 1.69
C LYS A 47 -12.25 8.11 2.57
N THR A 48 -11.25 8.69 1.94
CA THR A 48 -9.99 9.11 2.55
C THR A 48 -9.83 10.62 2.46
N ALA A 49 -9.22 11.21 3.49
CA ALA A 49 -8.74 12.60 3.51
C ALA A 49 -7.22 12.66 3.48
N LEU A 50 -6.70 13.81 3.08
CA LEU A 50 -5.28 14.18 3.19
C LEU A 50 -5.16 15.42 4.09
N ILE A 51 -4.22 15.40 5.03
CA ILE A 51 -3.78 16.58 5.77
C ILE A 51 -2.32 16.84 5.40
N THR A 52 -2.02 18.05 4.99
CA THR A 52 -0.69 18.43 4.51
C THR A 52 -0.28 19.83 4.98
N THR A 53 0.98 20.18 4.78
CA THR A 53 1.52 21.52 5.02
C THR A 53 0.76 22.56 4.22
N ARG A 54 0.47 23.71 4.82
CA ARG A 54 -0.19 24.82 4.13
C ARG A 54 0.58 25.23 2.87
N GLY A 55 -0.15 25.36 1.74
CA GLY A 55 0.41 25.63 0.41
C GLY A 55 0.76 24.39 -0.42
N PHE A 56 0.66 23.17 0.15
CA PHE A 56 1.03 21.91 -0.53
C PHE A 56 -0.14 20.97 -0.83
N ARG A 57 -1.36 21.46 -0.71
CA ARG A 57 -2.59 20.69 -0.99
C ARG A 57 -2.68 20.14 -2.42
N ASP A 58 -2.08 20.81 -3.36
CA ASP A 58 -2.21 20.51 -4.78
C ASP A 58 -1.05 19.65 -5.33
N VAL A 59 -0.15 19.15 -4.47
CA VAL A 59 0.94 18.23 -4.84
C VAL A 59 0.44 17.02 -5.65
N LEU A 60 -0.71 16.45 -5.31
CA LEU A 60 -1.29 15.32 -6.05
C LEU A 60 -1.83 15.69 -7.43
N GLU A 61 -2.17 16.97 -7.68
CA GLU A 61 -2.60 17.46 -9.00
C GLU A 61 -1.39 17.88 -9.85
N ILE A 62 -0.43 18.57 -9.23
CA ILE A 62 0.78 19.03 -9.91
C ILE A 62 1.63 17.82 -10.33
N GLY A 63 1.76 16.83 -9.43
CA GLY A 63 2.59 15.66 -9.67
C GLY A 63 4.04 16.07 -9.93
N ARG A 64 4.59 15.56 -11.02
CA ARG A 64 5.93 15.93 -11.53
C ARG A 64 5.88 16.92 -12.70
N GLU A 65 4.71 17.51 -12.99
CA GLU A 65 4.45 18.32 -14.19
C GLU A 65 4.80 17.59 -15.51
N TRP A 66 4.84 16.28 -15.46
CA TRP A 66 5.28 15.43 -16.55
C TRP A 66 4.08 14.81 -17.26
N ARG A 67 4.03 14.99 -18.57
CA ARG A 67 3.04 14.36 -19.45
C ARG A 67 3.63 13.06 -20.03
N TYR A 68 2.93 11.95 -19.86
CA TYR A 68 3.36 10.65 -20.42
C TYR A 68 3.19 10.57 -21.93
N ASP A 69 2.39 11.47 -22.54
CA ASP A 69 2.33 11.75 -23.97
C ASP A 69 2.36 13.27 -24.19
N LEU A 70 3.42 13.75 -24.86
CA LEU A 70 3.63 15.18 -25.09
C LEU A 70 2.75 15.74 -26.21
N PHE A 71 2.29 14.90 -27.12
CA PHE A 71 1.56 15.29 -28.32
C PHE A 71 0.06 15.10 -28.22
N ASP A 72 -0.42 14.33 -27.22
CA ASP A 72 -1.84 14.17 -26.96
C ASP A 72 -2.38 15.43 -26.25
N LEU A 73 -3.22 16.20 -26.96
CA LEU A 73 -3.86 17.41 -26.42
C LEU A 73 -4.99 17.09 -25.43
N GLU A 74 -5.57 15.87 -25.50
CA GLU A 74 -6.65 15.42 -24.65
C GLU A 74 -6.18 14.44 -23.56
N ILE A 75 -4.89 14.49 -23.22
CA ILE A 75 -4.27 13.58 -22.27
C ILE A 75 -5.05 13.47 -20.97
N GLN A 76 -5.36 12.25 -20.55
CA GLN A 76 -6.03 11.95 -19.30
C GLN A 76 -5.00 11.60 -18.23
N MET A 77 -4.76 12.51 -17.29
CA MET A 77 -3.89 12.23 -16.15
C MET A 77 -4.58 11.30 -15.13
N PRO A 78 -3.80 10.46 -14.40
CA PRO A 78 -4.35 9.59 -13.36
C PRO A 78 -5.10 10.43 -12.32
N GLN A 79 -6.36 10.10 -12.06
CA GLN A 79 -7.16 10.79 -11.06
C GLN A 79 -6.62 10.48 -9.65
N PRO A 80 -6.30 11.47 -8.81
CA PRO A 80 -5.91 11.24 -7.43
C PRO A 80 -6.97 10.46 -6.63
N LEU A 81 -6.53 9.63 -5.67
CA LEU A 81 -7.44 8.87 -4.80
C LEU A 81 -8.23 9.77 -3.83
N VAL A 82 -7.63 10.90 -3.46
CA VAL A 82 -8.26 11.91 -2.60
C VAL A 82 -8.60 13.14 -3.44
N PRO A 83 -9.88 13.44 -3.68
CA PRO A 83 -10.27 14.63 -4.41
C PRO A 83 -9.95 15.91 -3.63
N ARG A 84 -9.75 17.03 -4.33
CA ARG A 84 -9.25 18.29 -3.78
C ARG A 84 -10.04 18.79 -2.56
N HIS A 85 -11.35 18.60 -2.51
CA HIS A 85 -12.21 19.04 -1.40
C HIS A 85 -12.02 18.23 -0.09
N ARG A 86 -11.28 17.11 -0.14
CA ARG A 86 -10.91 16.30 1.03
C ARG A 86 -9.43 16.44 1.39
N ARG A 87 -8.73 17.41 0.82
CA ARG A 87 -7.35 17.75 1.15
C ARG A 87 -7.35 19.00 2.02
N PHE A 88 -6.85 18.85 3.22
CA PHE A 88 -6.82 19.90 4.25
C PHE A 88 -5.39 20.34 4.48
N GLU A 89 -5.23 21.57 4.89
CA GLU A 89 -3.94 22.19 5.15
C GLU A 89 -3.85 22.59 6.61
N VAL A 90 -2.65 22.46 7.18
CA VAL A 90 -2.31 22.90 8.54
C VAL A 90 -1.13 23.86 8.48
N THR A 91 -1.19 24.90 9.28
CA THR A 91 -0.06 25.82 9.45
C THR A 91 1.02 25.12 10.26
N GLU A 92 2.04 24.66 9.59
CA GLU A 92 3.25 24.06 10.12
C GLU A 92 4.34 24.08 9.05
N HIS A 93 5.62 23.99 9.39
CA HIS A 93 6.68 23.78 8.42
C HIS A 93 7.92 23.18 9.09
N VAL A 94 8.35 22.04 8.58
CA VAL A 94 9.65 21.42 8.88
C VAL A 94 10.60 21.70 7.73
N GLY A 95 11.79 22.20 8.04
CA GLY A 95 12.83 22.50 7.05
C GLY A 95 13.53 21.24 6.52
N PRO A 96 14.35 21.37 5.46
CA PRO A 96 15.01 20.24 4.82
C PRO A 96 16.03 19.51 5.71
N ASN A 97 16.50 20.18 6.76
CA ASN A 97 17.41 19.59 7.76
C ASN A 97 16.68 19.00 8.96
N GLY A 98 15.34 19.11 9.03
CA GLY A 98 14.52 18.63 10.13
C GLY A 98 14.27 19.67 11.22
N ASP A 99 14.72 20.90 11.04
CA ASP A 99 14.44 22.03 11.93
C ASP A 99 12.99 22.51 11.77
N ILE A 100 12.36 22.95 12.87
CA ILE A 100 10.99 23.47 12.84
C ILE A 100 11.06 24.95 12.47
N LEU A 101 10.71 25.27 11.23
CA LEU A 101 10.62 26.66 10.72
C LEU A 101 9.34 27.34 11.18
N THR A 102 8.23 26.61 11.20
CA THR A 102 6.93 27.08 11.70
C THR A 102 6.35 26.01 12.61
N LYS A 103 6.06 26.37 13.85
CA LYS A 103 5.39 25.46 14.79
C LYS A 103 4.00 25.12 14.28
N MET A 104 3.61 23.87 14.49
CA MET A 104 2.28 23.40 14.15
C MET A 104 1.22 24.13 14.99
N ASP A 105 0.12 24.49 14.33
CA ASP A 105 -1.07 25.04 14.98
C ASP A 105 -1.98 23.87 15.43
N ASP A 106 -1.92 23.53 16.72
CA ASP A 106 -2.73 22.45 17.31
C ASP A 106 -4.24 22.77 17.21
N ASP A 107 -4.67 24.02 17.29
CA ASP A 107 -6.09 24.41 17.21
C ASP A 107 -6.66 24.16 15.81
N GLU A 108 -5.89 24.42 14.74
CA GLU A 108 -6.29 24.04 13.38
C GLU A 108 -6.48 22.51 13.27
N VAL A 109 -5.57 21.72 13.86
CA VAL A 109 -5.68 20.25 13.84
C VAL A 109 -6.88 19.77 14.65
N ILE A 110 -7.15 20.34 15.82
CA ILE A 110 -8.32 20.02 16.65
C ILE A 110 -9.61 20.32 15.88
N PHE A 111 -9.67 21.48 15.22
CA PHE A 111 -10.83 21.84 14.40
C PHE A 111 -11.05 20.84 13.27
N LEU A 112 -9.99 20.46 12.56
CA LEU A 112 -10.07 19.45 11.49
C LEU A 112 -10.48 18.07 12.04
N ALA A 113 -9.92 17.64 13.16
CA ALA A 113 -10.26 16.37 13.77
C ALA A 113 -11.75 16.28 14.12
N LYS A 114 -12.32 17.33 14.73
CA LYS A 114 -13.76 17.43 15.02
C LYS A 114 -14.62 17.40 13.76
N LYS A 115 -14.20 18.09 12.69
CA LYS A 115 -14.88 18.07 11.39
C LYS A 115 -14.85 16.68 10.76
N LEU A 116 -13.71 16.00 10.82
CA LEU A 116 -13.55 14.64 10.30
C LEU A 116 -14.37 13.62 11.10
N ALA A 117 -14.48 13.79 12.42
CA ALA A 117 -15.24 12.89 13.29
C ALA A 117 -16.73 12.75 12.92
N VAL A 118 -17.33 13.84 12.40
CA VAL A 118 -18.75 13.86 11.99
C VAL A 118 -18.94 13.66 10.48
N SER A 119 -17.87 13.41 9.74
CA SER A 119 -17.92 13.18 8.30
C SER A 119 -18.05 11.68 7.95
N ASP A 120 -18.24 11.39 6.68
CA ASP A 120 -18.24 10.02 6.14
C ASP A 120 -16.84 9.47 5.81
N ILE A 121 -15.79 10.23 6.14
CA ILE A 121 -14.39 9.83 5.95
C ILE A 121 -14.03 8.70 6.93
N LYS A 122 -13.31 7.69 6.43
CA LYS A 122 -12.91 6.51 7.21
C LYS A 122 -11.41 6.44 7.49
N ALA A 123 -10.62 7.13 6.66
CA ALA A 123 -9.17 7.15 6.80
C ALA A 123 -8.60 8.53 6.50
N VAL A 124 -7.44 8.84 7.08
CA VAL A 124 -6.70 10.07 6.81
C VAL A 124 -5.22 9.77 6.64
N ALA A 125 -4.63 10.29 5.58
CA ALA A 125 -3.19 10.36 5.40
C ALA A 125 -2.68 11.72 5.89
N ILE A 126 -1.65 11.72 6.72
CA ILE A 126 -0.97 12.93 7.19
C ILE A 126 0.38 12.97 6.51
N VAL A 127 0.64 14.03 5.75
CA VAL A 127 1.83 14.18 4.92
C VAL A 127 2.34 15.60 5.02
N TYR A 128 3.29 15.84 5.91
CA TYR A 128 3.91 17.14 6.03
C TYR A 128 5.26 17.20 5.30
N LEU A 129 5.67 18.40 4.92
CA LEU A 129 6.99 18.59 4.31
C LEU A 129 8.09 18.08 5.24
N HIS A 130 9.07 17.42 4.65
CA HIS A 130 10.27 16.91 5.32
C HIS A 130 10.01 16.05 6.58
N SER A 131 8.79 15.50 6.74
CA SER A 131 8.45 14.62 7.87
C SER A 131 9.32 13.36 7.93
N PHE A 132 9.94 12.94 6.82
CA PHE A 132 10.95 11.88 6.79
C PHE A 132 12.25 12.24 7.55
N LYS A 133 12.51 13.54 7.79
CA LYS A 133 13.60 14.03 8.63
C LYS A 133 13.17 14.26 10.06
N ASN A 134 11.97 14.82 10.26
CA ASN A 134 11.41 15.11 11.57
C ASN A 134 9.90 14.90 11.54
N SER A 135 9.46 13.78 12.10
CA SER A 135 8.05 13.36 12.10
C SER A 135 7.22 13.94 13.25
N SER A 136 7.78 14.82 14.09
CA SER A 136 7.11 15.31 15.32
C SER A 136 5.74 15.92 15.06
N HIS A 137 5.56 16.71 14.00
CA HIS A 137 4.27 17.30 13.65
C HIS A 137 3.26 16.26 13.16
N GLU A 138 3.68 15.24 12.36
CA GLU A 138 2.80 14.14 11.98
C GLU A 138 2.35 13.33 13.20
N GLN A 139 3.28 13.00 14.11
CA GLN A 139 2.96 12.27 15.33
C GLN A 139 1.99 13.06 16.21
N ARG A 140 2.24 14.35 16.40
CA ARG A 140 1.35 15.22 17.17
C ARG A 140 -0.04 15.32 16.56
N THR A 141 -0.14 15.43 15.23
CA THR A 141 -1.42 15.42 14.50
C THR A 141 -2.16 14.10 14.73
N LYS A 142 -1.45 12.96 14.67
CA LYS A 142 -2.01 11.62 14.93
C LYS A 142 -2.58 11.51 16.34
N GLU A 143 -1.87 12.03 17.35
CA GLU A 143 -2.34 12.07 18.75
C GLU A 143 -3.65 12.85 18.86
N ILE A 144 -3.70 14.07 18.30
CA ILE A 144 -4.89 14.93 18.33
C ILE A 144 -6.07 14.24 17.63
N ILE A 145 -5.85 13.68 16.43
CA ILE A 145 -6.93 12.99 15.70
C ILE A 145 -7.44 11.78 16.50
N ARG A 146 -6.58 11.00 17.13
CA ARG A 146 -6.99 9.87 17.99
C ARG A 146 -7.86 10.30 19.17
N CYS A 147 -7.61 11.49 19.73
CA CYS A 147 -8.43 12.03 20.82
C CYS A 147 -9.82 12.46 20.35
N TYR A 148 -9.92 13.14 19.21
CA TYR A 148 -11.18 13.77 18.78
C TYR A 148 -11.94 12.96 17.71
N ALA A 149 -11.30 12.04 17.02
CA ALA A 149 -11.87 11.19 15.97
C ALA A 149 -11.32 9.76 16.04
N PRO A 150 -11.55 9.02 17.16
CA PRO A 150 -10.90 7.72 17.44
C PRO A 150 -11.24 6.61 16.44
N ASN A 151 -12.33 6.76 15.68
CA ASN A 151 -12.77 5.78 14.69
C ASN A 151 -12.07 5.94 13.33
N LEU A 152 -11.26 7.00 13.15
CA LEU A 152 -10.50 7.20 11.91
C LEU A 152 -9.24 6.34 11.87
N THR A 153 -9.01 5.71 10.75
CA THR A 153 -7.70 5.12 10.44
C THR A 153 -6.73 6.25 10.09
N VAL A 154 -5.59 6.33 10.78
CA VAL A 154 -4.59 7.40 10.60
C VAL A 154 -3.30 6.80 10.09
N CYS A 155 -2.85 7.26 8.93
CA CYS A 155 -1.58 6.90 8.32
C CYS A 155 -0.63 8.10 8.29
N LEU A 156 0.60 7.92 8.76
CA LEU A 156 1.66 8.92 8.68
C LEU A 156 2.58 8.62 7.49
N SER A 157 2.92 9.63 6.71
CA SER A 157 3.84 9.46 5.59
C SER A 157 5.24 9.05 6.05
N SER A 158 5.68 9.54 7.21
CA SER A 158 6.95 9.19 7.84
C SER A 158 7.05 7.72 8.29
N GLU A 159 5.92 7.02 8.47
CA GLU A 159 5.88 5.60 8.80
C GLU A 159 5.73 4.73 7.53
N VAL A 160 4.94 5.19 6.56
CA VAL A 160 4.62 4.43 5.34
C VAL A 160 5.75 4.49 4.31
N SER A 161 6.29 5.68 4.05
CA SER A 161 7.34 5.95 3.06
C SER A 161 8.26 7.06 3.56
N PRO A 162 9.23 6.75 4.45
CA PRO A 162 10.14 7.74 5.06
C PRO A 162 11.26 8.19 4.11
N GLU A 163 10.90 8.59 2.90
CA GLU A 163 11.84 8.93 1.83
C GLU A 163 11.58 10.35 1.28
N ILE A 164 12.57 10.89 0.57
CA ILE A 164 12.45 12.16 -0.12
C ILE A 164 11.48 12.06 -1.31
N GLY A 165 10.80 13.16 -1.66
CA GLY A 165 9.85 13.22 -2.76
C GLY A 165 8.41 13.36 -2.24
N GLU A 166 7.95 14.61 -2.11
CA GLU A 166 6.63 14.92 -1.54
C GLU A 166 5.48 14.31 -2.34
N TYR A 167 5.58 14.24 -3.68
CA TYR A 167 4.52 13.69 -4.52
C TYR A 167 4.38 12.19 -4.33
N GLU A 168 5.48 11.42 -4.49
CA GLU A 168 5.49 9.98 -4.35
C GLU A 168 5.13 9.55 -2.92
N ARG A 169 5.68 10.24 -1.93
CA ARG A 169 5.38 10.00 -0.51
C ARG A 169 3.91 10.27 -0.22
N THR A 170 3.33 11.37 -0.75
CA THR A 170 1.91 11.68 -0.58
C THR A 170 1.04 10.63 -1.25
N SER A 171 1.35 10.25 -2.50
CA SER A 171 0.62 9.23 -3.23
C SER A 171 0.64 7.89 -2.49
N THR A 172 1.81 7.48 -1.97
CA THR A 172 1.99 6.22 -1.24
C THR A 172 1.24 6.21 0.09
N ALA A 173 1.34 7.28 0.89
CA ALA A 173 0.64 7.39 2.16
C ALA A 173 -0.88 7.43 1.98
N VAL A 174 -1.37 8.16 0.96
CA VAL A 174 -2.78 8.19 0.59
C VAL A 174 -3.27 6.82 0.14
N ALA A 175 -2.52 6.12 -0.72
CA ALA A 175 -2.86 4.77 -1.16
C ALA A 175 -2.92 3.79 0.02
N ASN A 176 -1.98 3.88 0.97
CA ASN A 176 -2.00 3.07 2.19
C ASN A 176 -3.27 3.34 3.01
N ALA A 177 -3.57 4.60 3.31
CA ALA A 177 -4.76 5.00 4.06
C ALA A 177 -6.07 4.55 3.37
N TYR A 178 -6.10 4.62 2.04
CA TYR A 178 -7.25 4.27 1.20
C TYR A 178 -7.60 2.79 1.26
N VAL A 179 -6.61 1.90 1.35
CA VAL A 179 -6.82 0.44 1.36
C VAL A 179 -6.80 -0.18 2.76
N GLN A 180 -6.20 0.48 3.75
CA GLN A 180 -5.94 -0.09 5.07
C GLN A 180 -7.19 -0.61 5.80
N PRO A 181 -8.35 0.11 5.85
CA PRO A 181 -9.52 -0.40 6.56
C PRO A 181 -10.09 -1.68 5.94
N ILE A 182 -10.17 -1.76 4.60
CA ILE A 182 -10.68 -2.96 3.92
C ILE A 182 -9.71 -4.13 4.06
N PHE A 183 -8.42 -3.87 3.99
CA PHE A 183 -7.39 -4.89 4.17
C PHE A 183 -7.37 -5.43 5.61
N LYS A 184 -7.56 -4.55 6.60
CA LYS A 184 -7.69 -4.94 8.02
C LYS A 184 -8.84 -5.92 8.23
N THR A 185 -10.01 -5.62 7.71
CA THR A 185 -11.18 -6.50 7.81
C THR A 185 -10.88 -7.85 7.18
N TYR A 186 -10.37 -7.84 5.95
CA TYR A 186 -9.99 -9.07 5.24
C TYR A 186 -9.02 -9.96 6.04
N VAL A 187 -7.94 -9.39 6.58
CA VAL A 187 -6.94 -10.15 7.35
C VAL A 187 -7.53 -10.67 8.65
N GLN A 188 -8.39 -9.89 9.33
CA GLN A 188 -9.06 -10.33 10.55
C GLN A 188 -10.00 -11.51 10.31
N ASP A 189 -10.78 -11.47 9.22
CA ASP A 189 -11.70 -12.54 8.84
C ASP A 189 -10.92 -13.81 8.46
N LEU A 190 -9.85 -13.64 7.67
CA LEU A 190 -8.95 -14.75 7.31
C LEU A 190 -8.29 -15.38 8.54
N ALA A 191 -7.69 -14.60 9.43
CA ALA A 191 -7.05 -15.10 10.64
C ALA A 191 -8.03 -15.79 11.57
N THR A 192 -9.27 -15.29 11.67
CA THR A 192 -10.33 -15.93 12.45
C THR A 192 -10.76 -17.26 11.83
N GLY A 193 -10.97 -17.29 10.52
CA GLY A 193 -11.31 -18.50 9.79
C GLY A 193 -10.23 -19.59 9.91
N LEU A 194 -8.95 -19.22 9.80
CA LEU A 194 -7.83 -20.15 9.98
C LEU A 194 -7.78 -20.76 11.39
N ARG A 195 -8.02 -19.95 12.42
CA ARG A 195 -8.12 -20.45 13.80
C ARG A 195 -9.27 -21.44 13.97
N ASN A 196 -10.41 -21.20 13.34
CA ASN A 196 -11.55 -22.12 13.36
C ASN A 196 -11.26 -23.46 12.64
N LEU A 197 -10.31 -23.47 11.70
CA LEU A 197 -9.77 -24.68 11.06
C LEU A 197 -8.67 -25.37 11.89
N GLY A 198 -8.34 -24.86 13.09
CA GLY A 198 -7.34 -25.41 13.99
C GLY A 198 -5.91 -24.95 13.71
N VAL A 199 -5.70 -23.95 12.85
CA VAL A 199 -4.36 -23.36 12.61
C VAL A 199 -4.03 -22.45 13.78
N GLU A 200 -3.05 -22.86 14.60
CA GLU A 200 -2.62 -22.12 15.81
C GLU A 200 -1.44 -21.18 15.56
N LYS A 201 -0.72 -21.37 14.46
CA LYS A 201 0.43 -20.55 14.09
C LYS A 201 0.02 -19.22 13.50
N ASP A 202 0.92 -18.24 13.59
CA ASP A 202 0.73 -16.91 13.05
C ASP A 202 0.54 -16.93 11.52
N LEU A 203 -0.31 -16.04 11.04
CA LEU A 203 -0.50 -15.75 9.64
C LEU A 203 0.59 -14.76 9.18
N PHE A 204 1.33 -15.13 8.14
CA PHE A 204 2.28 -14.27 7.46
C PHE A 204 1.76 -13.85 6.10
N LEU A 205 2.06 -12.64 5.71
CA LEU A 205 1.69 -12.09 4.40
C LEU A 205 2.96 -11.90 3.56
N MET A 206 2.86 -12.23 2.26
CA MET A 206 3.91 -12.00 1.28
C MET A 206 3.99 -10.52 0.95
N LEU A 207 5.18 -9.93 1.02
CA LEU A 207 5.45 -8.56 0.58
C LEU A 207 5.72 -8.50 -0.93
N SER A 208 5.56 -7.32 -1.51
CA SER A 208 5.82 -7.08 -2.93
C SER A 208 7.29 -7.24 -3.35
N ASP A 209 8.22 -7.22 -2.40
CA ASP A 209 9.65 -7.48 -2.61
C ASP A 209 10.04 -8.95 -2.45
N GLY A 210 9.06 -9.83 -2.18
CA GLY A 210 9.26 -11.26 -1.96
C GLY A 210 9.63 -11.64 -0.53
N GLY A 211 9.67 -10.68 0.41
CA GLY A 211 9.76 -10.96 1.84
C GLY A 211 8.43 -11.40 2.44
N THR A 212 8.42 -11.73 3.72
CA THR A 212 7.21 -12.06 4.48
C THR A 212 7.13 -11.21 5.73
N VAL A 213 5.91 -10.90 6.16
CA VAL A 213 5.65 -10.08 7.35
C VAL A 213 4.47 -10.63 8.13
N HIS A 214 4.49 -10.46 9.45
CA HIS A 214 3.38 -10.85 10.33
C HIS A 214 2.11 -10.04 10.01
N GLU A 215 0.94 -10.65 10.17
CA GLU A 215 -0.37 -10.04 9.86
C GLU A 215 -0.57 -8.64 10.45
N LYS A 216 -0.10 -8.40 11.68
CA LYS A 216 -0.22 -7.09 12.35
C LYS A 216 0.48 -5.97 11.59
N THR A 217 1.72 -6.21 11.15
CA THR A 217 2.48 -5.24 10.37
C THR A 217 1.90 -5.08 8.96
N ALA A 218 1.42 -6.18 8.36
CA ALA A 218 0.76 -6.14 7.06
C ALA A 218 -0.50 -5.24 7.09
N VAL A 219 -1.28 -5.29 8.18
CA VAL A 219 -2.47 -4.43 8.37
C VAL A 219 -2.10 -2.96 8.52
N GLU A 220 -0.94 -2.64 9.10
CA GLU A 220 -0.49 -1.24 9.22
C GLU A 220 0.01 -0.69 7.87
N TYR A 221 0.67 -1.53 7.06
CA TYR A 221 1.31 -1.13 5.81
C TYR A 221 0.85 -1.99 4.61
N PRO A 222 -0.47 -2.08 4.33
CA PRO A 222 -0.97 -2.92 3.23
C PRO A 222 -0.43 -2.53 1.86
N ILE A 223 -0.02 -1.29 1.66
CA ILE A 223 0.55 -0.84 0.38
C ILE A 223 1.81 -1.64 0.00
N ARG A 224 2.54 -2.18 0.97
CA ARG A 224 3.71 -3.04 0.73
C ARG A 224 3.37 -4.41 0.13
N LEU A 225 2.07 -4.75 0.04
CA LEU A 225 1.58 -6.01 -0.53
C LEU A 225 0.97 -5.83 -1.92
N VAL A 226 1.08 -4.66 -2.53
CA VAL A 226 0.44 -4.31 -3.81
C VAL A 226 0.78 -5.29 -4.96
N GLN A 227 1.95 -5.94 -4.93
CA GLN A 227 2.43 -6.94 -5.89
C GLN A 227 2.77 -8.29 -5.25
N SER A 228 2.13 -8.65 -4.12
CA SER A 228 2.50 -9.84 -3.34
C SER A 228 2.33 -11.16 -4.11
N GLY A 229 1.30 -11.30 -4.94
CA GLY A 229 1.07 -12.51 -5.75
C GLY A 229 2.21 -12.77 -6.73
N PRO A 230 2.51 -11.84 -7.67
CA PRO A 230 3.64 -11.97 -8.59
C PRO A 230 5.00 -12.13 -7.88
N ALA A 231 5.21 -11.45 -6.76
CA ALA A 231 6.42 -11.62 -5.96
C ALA A 231 6.57 -13.06 -5.43
N GLY A 232 5.48 -13.69 -5.02
CA GLY A 232 5.45 -15.11 -4.64
C GLY A 232 5.85 -16.02 -5.80
N GLY A 233 5.37 -15.75 -7.02
CA GLY A 233 5.76 -16.46 -8.24
C GLY A 233 7.26 -16.36 -8.52
N ALA A 234 7.83 -15.16 -8.41
CA ALA A 234 9.27 -14.93 -8.59
C ALA A 234 10.11 -15.67 -7.52
N GLN A 235 9.64 -15.74 -6.27
CA GLN A 235 10.29 -16.53 -5.22
C GLN A 235 10.23 -18.02 -5.51
N ALA A 236 9.10 -18.54 -6.00
CA ALA A 236 8.97 -19.93 -6.41
C ALA A 236 9.94 -20.26 -7.57
N ALA A 237 9.98 -19.41 -8.61
CA ALA A 237 10.94 -19.56 -9.72
C ALA A 237 12.39 -19.56 -9.24
N THR A 238 12.73 -18.68 -8.28
CA THR A 238 14.07 -18.65 -7.66
C THR A 238 14.39 -19.97 -6.94
N LEU A 239 13.41 -20.55 -6.23
CA LEU A 239 13.59 -21.83 -5.53
C LEU A 239 13.83 -22.96 -6.54
N TYR A 240 13.02 -23.04 -7.59
CA TYR A 240 13.22 -24.08 -8.65
C TYR A 240 14.55 -23.90 -9.37
N GLY A 241 14.97 -22.65 -9.64
CA GLY A 241 16.29 -22.39 -10.20
C GLY A 241 17.41 -22.97 -9.35
N ARG A 242 17.39 -22.71 -8.04
CA ARG A 242 18.38 -23.29 -7.11
C ARG A 242 18.38 -24.81 -7.09
N LEU A 243 17.20 -25.44 -7.21
CA LEU A 243 17.09 -26.92 -7.28
C LEU A 243 17.62 -27.50 -8.59
N SER A 244 17.69 -26.68 -9.65
CA SER A 244 18.18 -27.06 -10.98
C SER A 244 19.59 -26.52 -11.27
N ASP A 245 20.27 -25.89 -10.30
CA ASP A 245 21.57 -25.22 -10.45
C ASP A 245 21.57 -24.09 -11.51
N GLU A 246 20.38 -23.46 -11.74
CA GLU A 246 20.22 -22.34 -12.65
C GLU A 246 20.15 -21.01 -11.88
N THR A 247 20.93 -20.01 -12.29
CA THR A 247 20.99 -18.70 -11.65
C THR A 247 20.41 -17.57 -12.49
N GLU A 248 20.24 -17.80 -13.80
CA GLU A 248 19.73 -16.85 -14.77
C GLU A 248 18.39 -17.34 -15.31
N ILE A 249 17.28 -16.75 -14.84
CA ILE A 249 15.92 -17.24 -15.11
C ILE A 249 15.02 -16.11 -15.55
N LEU A 250 14.24 -16.34 -16.59
CA LEU A 250 13.07 -15.53 -16.91
C LEU A 250 11.83 -16.17 -16.29
N CYS A 251 11.33 -15.59 -15.24
CA CYS A 251 10.02 -15.95 -14.65
C CYS A 251 8.91 -15.28 -15.44
N PHE A 252 7.96 -16.08 -15.92
CA PHE A 252 6.81 -15.60 -16.67
C PHE A 252 5.52 -16.09 -16.03
N ASP A 253 4.64 -15.14 -15.65
CA ASP A 253 3.34 -15.38 -15.05
C ASP A 253 2.25 -14.79 -15.95
N MET A 254 1.32 -15.62 -16.42
CA MET A 254 0.22 -15.19 -17.27
C MET A 254 -1.11 -15.67 -16.67
N GLY A 255 -1.89 -14.70 -16.19
CA GLY A 255 -3.27 -14.91 -15.76
C GLY A 255 -4.29 -14.57 -16.85
N GLY A 256 -5.56 -14.52 -16.47
CA GLY A 256 -6.66 -14.19 -17.37
C GLY A 256 -6.70 -12.73 -17.85
N THR A 257 -6.01 -11.82 -17.16
CA THR A 257 -6.06 -10.37 -17.42
C THR A 257 -4.72 -9.76 -17.77
N THR A 258 -3.61 -10.28 -17.21
CA THR A 258 -2.26 -9.73 -17.37
C THR A 258 -1.21 -10.83 -17.54
N ALA A 259 -0.14 -10.49 -18.24
CA ALA A 259 1.10 -11.26 -18.29
C ALA A 259 2.21 -10.43 -17.65
N LYS A 260 3.03 -11.06 -16.81
CA LYS A 260 4.13 -10.43 -16.08
C LYS A 260 5.40 -11.23 -16.28
N ALA A 261 6.50 -10.53 -16.50
CA ALA A 261 7.81 -11.14 -16.61
C ALA A 261 8.77 -10.51 -15.59
N CYS A 262 9.58 -11.35 -14.94
CA CYS A 262 10.60 -10.93 -13.99
C CYS A 262 11.92 -11.61 -14.32
N LEU A 263 13.01 -10.84 -14.30
CA LEU A 263 14.37 -11.37 -14.41
C LEU A 263 14.89 -11.79 -13.03
N ILE A 264 15.46 -12.97 -12.97
CA ILE A 264 16.19 -13.51 -11.82
C ILE A 264 17.63 -13.65 -12.26
N GLU A 265 18.53 -12.85 -11.70
CA GLU A 265 19.94 -12.79 -12.03
C GLU A 265 20.76 -13.15 -10.80
N GLY A 266 21.76 -14.03 -10.95
CA GLY A 266 22.54 -14.55 -9.83
C GLY A 266 21.67 -15.21 -8.75
N GLY A 267 20.55 -15.83 -9.14
CA GLY A 267 19.58 -16.46 -8.24
C GLY A 267 18.80 -15.48 -7.35
N ARG A 268 18.62 -14.22 -7.78
CA ARG A 268 17.83 -13.19 -7.07
C ARG A 268 16.93 -12.43 -8.04
N PRO A 269 15.64 -12.23 -7.71
CA PRO A 269 14.76 -11.39 -8.51
C PRO A 269 15.23 -9.93 -8.48
N SER A 270 15.19 -9.25 -9.62
CA SER A 270 15.39 -7.81 -9.71
C SER A 270 14.37 -7.05 -8.88
N ARG A 271 14.77 -5.94 -8.26
CA ARG A 271 13.88 -5.12 -7.39
C ARG A 271 13.94 -3.65 -7.77
N THR A 272 12.83 -2.97 -7.56
CA THR A 272 12.72 -1.51 -7.68
C THR A 272 11.96 -0.93 -6.50
N THR A 273 12.17 0.35 -6.19
CA THR A 273 11.39 1.09 -5.19
C THR A 273 10.36 2.01 -5.81
N ASN A 274 10.37 2.17 -7.14
CA ASN A 274 9.44 3.02 -7.87
C ASN A 274 8.48 2.15 -8.68
N PHE A 275 7.23 2.17 -8.28
CA PHE A 275 6.17 1.40 -8.91
C PHE A 275 4.98 2.31 -9.26
N GLU A 276 4.25 2.01 -10.31
CA GLU A 276 3.02 2.70 -10.69
C GLU A 276 1.85 1.72 -10.74
N VAL A 277 0.75 2.08 -10.09
CA VAL A 277 -0.49 1.29 -10.11
C VAL A 277 -1.60 2.05 -10.83
N ALA A 278 -2.59 1.33 -11.33
CA ALA A 278 -3.76 1.90 -11.99
C ALA A 278 -3.42 2.84 -13.16
N ARG A 279 -2.52 2.40 -14.05
CA ARG A 279 -2.15 3.14 -15.26
C ARG A 279 -3.36 3.36 -16.16
N VAL A 280 -3.57 4.58 -16.60
CA VAL A 280 -4.59 4.94 -17.58
C VAL A 280 -4.24 4.35 -18.96
N PHE A 281 -2.96 4.41 -19.31
CA PHE A 281 -2.42 3.77 -20.52
C PHE A 281 -1.40 2.69 -20.13
N ARG A 282 -1.68 1.45 -20.56
CA ARG A 282 -0.76 0.33 -20.39
C ARG A 282 0.55 0.67 -21.12
N PHE A 283 1.68 0.36 -20.52
CA PHE A 283 3.04 0.64 -21.04
C PHE A 283 3.47 2.12 -21.05
N ALA A 284 2.60 3.09 -20.75
CA ALA A 284 3.00 4.49 -20.65
C ALA A 284 3.41 4.81 -19.22
N LYS A 285 4.72 4.90 -18.98
CA LYS A 285 5.26 5.34 -17.69
C LYS A 285 4.82 6.78 -17.39
N GLY A 286 4.35 7.02 -16.16
CA GLY A 286 3.79 8.31 -15.75
C GLY A 286 2.26 8.40 -15.90
N SER A 287 1.61 7.36 -16.46
CA SER A 287 0.15 7.31 -16.59
C SER A 287 -0.55 6.68 -15.39
N GLY A 288 0.18 6.24 -14.37
CA GLY A 288 -0.35 5.62 -13.16
C GLY A 288 -0.15 6.45 -11.89
N LEU A 289 -0.65 5.93 -10.78
CA LEU A 289 -0.38 6.51 -9.46
C LEU A 289 0.99 6.01 -8.99
N PRO A 290 1.97 6.90 -8.74
CA PRO A 290 3.27 6.47 -8.28
C PRO A 290 3.21 5.98 -6.84
N LEU A 291 3.90 4.89 -6.58
CA LEU A 291 4.08 4.30 -5.26
C LEU A 291 5.57 4.11 -4.98
N GLN A 292 6.00 4.56 -3.83
CA GLN A 292 7.37 4.43 -3.33
C GLN A 292 7.40 3.28 -2.34
N VAL A 293 7.44 2.06 -2.88
CA VAL A 293 7.45 0.79 -2.13
C VAL A 293 8.40 -0.19 -2.78
N PRO A 294 9.16 -0.99 -2.01
CA PRO A 294 9.98 -2.05 -2.57
C PRO A 294 9.10 -3.12 -3.24
N VAL A 295 9.35 -3.39 -4.52
CA VAL A 295 8.67 -4.42 -5.29
C VAL A 295 9.67 -5.24 -6.09
N VAL A 296 9.34 -6.49 -6.41
CA VAL A 296 10.03 -7.23 -7.47
C VAL A 296 9.79 -6.49 -8.77
N ASP A 297 10.85 -6.19 -9.51
CA ASP A 297 10.75 -5.48 -10.78
C ASP A 297 10.17 -6.40 -11.86
N MET A 298 9.05 -5.98 -12.43
CA MET A 298 8.29 -6.76 -13.39
C MET A 298 7.88 -5.90 -14.57
N ILE A 299 7.99 -6.50 -15.75
CA ILE A 299 7.41 -5.96 -16.98
C ILE A 299 6.00 -6.53 -17.11
N GLU A 300 5.02 -5.64 -17.28
CA GLU A 300 3.60 -5.98 -17.50
C GLU A 300 3.18 -5.69 -18.93
#